data_b6e7e5057b84d33c8defa0d98240a8c5
#
_entry.id   b6e7e5057b84d33c8defa0d98240a8c5
#
_cell.length_a   1.000
_cell.length_b   1.000
_cell.length_c   1.000
_cell.angle_alpha   90.00
_cell.angle_beta   90.00
_cell.angle_gamma   90.00
#
_symmetry.space_group_name_H-M   'P 1'
#
loop_
_entity.id
_entity.type
_entity.pdbx_description
1 polymer ?
#
loop_
_entity_poly.entity_id
_entity_poly.type
_entity_poly.pdbx_seq_one_letter_code
_entity_poly.pdbx_strand_id
1 'polypeptide(L)'
;IGNVRRRIADNIRKSDLSSFENIGAESLINAVSLHANTLSQASIHAINHAHSVVMVSLAFVFIFVISKSAFFIVTGVLALLVWTFFRNRQKLSNSMKNINKGENDFLRGFTDLATGFKEIKMSSRKDREFVEGYLHGLIDRCIQLKLDTGAMLNRNLLIAHSSLFVLLGAVIFLLPVLGPDEVEHVVPVATVVIFIFRTKTSVFINR
;
A
#
# COMPACT_ATOMS: atom_id res chain seq x y z
N ILE A 1 10.57 8.80 16.91
CA ILE A 1 10.12 10.09 16.33
C ILE A 1 10.87 11.26 16.97
N GLY A 2 10.93 11.37 18.32
CA GLY A 2 11.67 12.44 19.02
C GLY A 2 13.14 12.55 18.61
N ASN A 3 13.85 11.43 18.52
CA ASN A 3 15.26 11.40 18.13
C ASN A 3 15.51 11.84 16.69
N VAL A 4 14.57 11.53 15.77
CA VAL A 4 14.66 11.96 14.37
C VAL A 4 14.47 13.47 14.27
N ARG A 5 13.47 14.03 14.97
CA ARG A 5 13.25 15.48 15.03
C ARG A 5 14.44 16.24 15.63
N ARG A 6 15.04 15.71 16.69
CA ARG A 6 16.26 16.29 17.30
C ARG A 6 17.41 16.27 16.31
N ARG A 7 17.65 15.16 15.62
CA ARG A 7 18.73 15.01 14.64
C ARG A 7 18.55 15.95 13.44
N ILE A 8 17.32 16.16 12.99
CA ILE A 8 17.02 17.13 11.93
C ILE A 8 17.26 18.55 12.43
N ALA A 9 16.80 18.92 13.63
CA ALA A 9 17.04 20.23 14.21
C ALA A 9 18.54 20.50 14.40
N ASP A 10 19.32 19.52 14.85
CA ASP A 10 20.77 19.63 14.99
C ASP A 10 21.48 19.79 13.63
N ASN A 11 21.01 19.10 12.60
CA ASN A 11 21.57 19.24 11.26
C ASN A 11 21.23 20.62 10.65
N ILE A 12 20.01 21.12 10.84
CA ILE A 12 19.62 22.47 10.42
C ILE A 12 20.47 23.52 11.13
N ARG A 13 20.70 23.36 12.44
CA ARG A 13 21.55 24.27 13.22
C ARG A 13 23.01 24.30 12.73
N LYS A 14 23.49 23.20 12.18
CA LYS A 14 24.86 23.06 11.65
C LYS A 14 25.00 23.40 10.17
N SER A 15 23.88 23.60 9.45
CA SER A 15 23.91 23.98 8.05
C SER A 15 24.31 25.43 7.85
N ASP A 16 24.94 25.73 6.73
CA ASP A 16 25.39 27.06 6.37
C ASP A 16 24.20 27.96 6.03
N LEU A 17 24.25 29.24 6.42
CA LEU A 17 23.17 30.21 6.24
C LEU A 17 22.76 30.35 4.77
N SER A 18 23.72 30.31 3.88
CA SER A 18 23.50 30.35 2.43
C SER A 18 22.66 29.17 1.92
N SER A 19 22.88 27.97 2.45
CA SER A 19 22.08 26.77 2.12
C SER A 19 20.68 26.85 2.69
N PHE A 20 20.51 27.44 3.85
CA PHE A 20 19.22 27.65 4.49
C PHE A 20 18.34 28.66 3.74
N GLU A 21 18.93 29.78 3.32
CA GLU A 21 18.22 30.80 2.52
C GLU A 21 17.76 30.29 1.15
N ASN A 22 18.59 29.47 0.49
CA ASN A 22 18.25 28.89 -0.81
C ASN A 22 17.10 27.86 -0.75
N ILE A 23 16.94 27.13 0.36
CA ILE A 23 15.89 26.12 0.52
C ILE A 23 14.57 26.75 0.99
N GLY A 24 14.65 27.84 1.75
CA GLY A 24 13.51 28.51 2.36
C GLY A 24 12.97 27.79 3.62
N ALA A 25 12.70 28.56 4.67
CA ALA A 25 12.20 28.03 5.93
C ALA A 25 10.88 27.26 5.80
N GLU A 26 10.00 27.70 4.90
CA GLU A 26 8.70 27.06 4.66
C GLU A 26 8.84 25.67 4.05
N SER A 27 9.74 25.48 3.09
CA SER A 27 10.06 24.19 2.48
C SER A 27 10.62 23.20 3.49
N LEU A 28 11.46 23.65 4.40
CA LEU A 28 12.03 22.85 5.47
C LEU A 28 10.98 22.42 6.50
N ILE A 29 10.11 23.34 6.92
CA ILE A 29 9.02 23.05 7.86
C ILE A 29 8.05 22.03 7.24
N ASN A 30 7.67 22.21 5.99
CA ASN A 30 6.80 21.29 5.26
C ASN A 30 7.45 19.91 5.10
N ALA A 31 8.72 19.84 4.72
CA ALA A 31 9.44 18.58 4.58
C ALA A 31 9.55 17.84 5.93
N VAL A 32 9.90 18.54 7.01
CA VAL A 32 10.00 17.95 8.36
C VAL A 32 8.64 17.45 8.85
N SER A 33 7.58 18.22 8.63
CA SER A 33 6.22 17.86 9.06
C SER A 33 5.69 16.66 8.27
N LEU A 34 5.85 16.66 6.95
CA LEU A 34 5.41 15.58 6.06
C LEU A 34 6.17 14.28 6.34
N HIS A 35 7.49 14.34 6.42
CA HIS A 35 8.31 13.16 6.68
C HIS A 35 8.13 12.61 8.10
N ALA A 36 7.93 13.47 9.10
CA ALA A 36 7.66 13.02 10.47
C ALA A 36 6.31 12.29 10.57
N ASN A 37 5.28 12.76 9.87
CA ASN A 37 3.98 12.12 9.83
C ASN A 37 4.05 10.78 9.08
N THR A 38 4.70 10.74 7.92
CA THR A 38 4.91 9.52 7.13
C THR A 38 5.67 8.46 7.93
N LEU A 39 6.71 8.85 8.64
CA LEU A 39 7.50 7.95 9.50
C LEU A 39 6.67 7.42 10.69
N SER A 40 5.83 8.26 11.28
CA SER A 40 4.91 7.85 12.34
C SER A 40 3.93 6.79 11.84
N GLN A 41 3.30 7.01 10.69
CA GLN A 41 2.38 6.05 10.09
C GLN A 41 3.11 4.75 9.71
N ALA A 42 4.30 4.83 9.13
CA ALA A 42 5.11 3.66 8.82
C ALA A 42 5.42 2.82 10.06
N SER A 43 5.70 3.46 11.20
CA SER A 43 5.94 2.77 12.47
C SER A 43 4.71 2.03 12.99
N ILE A 44 3.52 2.64 12.89
CA ILE A 44 2.24 2.00 13.27
C ILE A 44 1.98 0.79 12.36
N HIS A 45 2.21 0.93 11.06
CA HIS A 45 2.06 -0.18 10.12
C HIS A 45 3.04 -1.31 10.41
N ALA A 46 4.29 -1.01 10.76
CA ALA A 46 5.29 -2.02 11.12
C ALA A 46 4.85 -2.84 12.36
N ILE A 47 4.31 -2.18 13.39
CA ILE A 47 3.79 -2.86 14.59
C ILE A 47 2.60 -3.75 14.22
N ASN A 48 1.65 -3.27 13.43
CA ASN A 48 0.49 -4.04 13.00
C ASN A 48 0.89 -5.25 12.14
N HIS A 49 1.91 -5.10 11.28
CA HIS A 49 2.43 -6.23 10.53
C HIS A 49 3.13 -7.26 11.42
N ALA A 50 3.93 -6.82 12.40
CA ALA A 50 4.56 -7.73 13.36
C ALA A 50 3.51 -8.54 14.15
N HIS A 51 2.47 -7.88 14.65
CA HIS A 51 1.34 -8.56 15.31
C HIS A 51 0.66 -9.59 14.39
N SER A 52 0.42 -9.22 13.12
CA SER A 52 -0.19 -10.14 12.14
C SER A 52 0.68 -11.37 11.87
N VAL A 53 2.00 -11.21 11.79
CA VAL A 53 2.95 -12.32 11.60
C VAL A 53 2.89 -13.29 12.79
N VAL A 54 2.89 -12.78 14.01
CA VAL A 54 2.78 -13.62 15.22
C VAL A 54 1.47 -14.40 15.22
N MET A 55 0.34 -13.73 14.94
CA MET A 55 -0.98 -14.38 14.91
C MET A 55 -1.07 -15.48 13.85
N VAL A 56 -0.56 -15.21 12.64
CA VAL A 56 -0.53 -16.20 11.56
C VAL A 56 0.35 -17.39 11.96
N SER A 57 1.51 -17.15 12.55
CA SER A 57 2.43 -18.23 12.99
C SER A 57 1.78 -19.13 14.05
N LEU A 58 1.11 -18.53 15.03
CA LEU A 58 0.39 -19.30 16.06
C LEU A 58 -0.74 -20.14 15.45
N ALA A 59 -1.48 -19.57 14.49
CA ALA A 59 -2.53 -20.30 13.80
C ALA A 59 -1.99 -21.49 12.98
N PHE A 60 -0.85 -21.32 12.32
CA PHE A 60 -0.19 -22.44 11.62
C PHE A 60 0.23 -23.55 12.57
N VAL A 61 0.81 -23.22 13.71
CA VAL A 61 1.17 -24.20 14.75
C VAL A 61 -0.09 -24.93 15.25
N PHE A 62 -1.16 -24.20 15.52
CA PHE A 62 -2.42 -24.76 16.00
C PHE A 62 -3.04 -25.74 14.98
N ILE A 63 -3.11 -25.35 13.69
CA ILE A 63 -3.62 -26.22 12.63
C ILE A 63 -2.76 -27.48 12.50
N PHE A 64 -1.44 -27.36 12.59
CA PHE A 64 -0.52 -28.49 12.51
C PHE A 64 -0.71 -29.51 13.63
N VAL A 65 -0.99 -29.02 14.85
CA VAL A 65 -1.23 -29.88 16.02
C VAL A 65 -2.57 -30.61 15.92
N ILE A 66 -3.61 -29.94 15.40
CA ILE A 66 -4.95 -30.53 15.28
C ILE A 66 -5.01 -31.55 14.15
N SER A 67 -4.60 -31.17 12.96
CA SER A 67 -4.67 -32.03 11.77
C SER A 67 -3.52 -31.74 10.82
N LYS A 68 -2.69 -32.75 10.57
CA LYS A 68 -1.61 -32.66 9.59
C LYS A 68 -2.15 -32.51 8.17
N SER A 69 -3.26 -33.17 7.86
CA SER A 69 -3.91 -33.11 6.56
C SER A 69 -4.43 -31.70 6.27
N ALA A 70 -5.10 -31.06 7.25
CA ALA A 70 -5.54 -29.67 7.15
C ALA A 70 -4.38 -28.70 6.96
N PHE A 71 -3.26 -28.93 7.65
CA PHE A 71 -2.06 -28.10 7.49
C PHE A 71 -1.54 -28.10 6.06
N PHE A 72 -1.44 -29.26 5.41
CA PHE A 72 -0.97 -29.35 4.04
C PHE A 72 -1.94 -28.68 3.05
N ILE A 73 -3.25 -28.84 3.22
CA ILE A 73 -4.27 -28.17 2.39
C ILE A 73 -4.14 -26.66 2.53
N VAL A 74 -4.16 -26.13 3.75
CA VAL A 74 -4.07 -24.69 4.02
C VAL A 74 -2.77 -24.11 3.48
N THR A 75 -1.64 -24.78 3.72
CA THR A 75 -0.32 -24.36 3.24
C THR A 75 -0.26 -24.37 1.71
N GLY A 76 -0.79 -25.40 1.05
CA GLY A 76 -0.83 -25.51 -0.40
C GLY A 76 -1.63 -24.39 -1.05
N VAL A 77 -2.82 -24.11 -0.54
CA VAL A 77 -3.67 -23.00 -1.04
C VAL A 77 -2.97 -21.66 -0.82
N LEU A 78 -2.40 -21.43 0.35
CA LEU A 78 -1.67 -20.19 0.65
C LEU A 78 -0.43 -20.02 -0.23
N ALA A 79 0.33 -21.09 -0.48
CA ALA A 79 1.49 -21.05 -1.38
C ALA A 79 1.09 -20.65 -2.81
N LEU A 80 -0.02 -21.19 -3.32
CA LEU A 80 -0.56 -20.84 -4.64
C LEU A 80 -0.99 -19.38 -4.71
N LEU A 81 -1.59 -18.83 -3.64
CA LEU A 81 -1.96 -17.43 -3.56
C LEU A 81 -0.75 -16.50 -3.52
N VAL A 82 0.24 -16.84 -2.70
CA VAL A 82 1.51 -16.10 -2.60
C VAL A 82 2.21 -16.08 -3.96
N TRP A 83 2.26 -17.21 -4.65
CA TRP A 83 2.85 -17.30 -5.99
C TRP A 83 2.13 -16.40 -7.00
N THR A 84 0.79 -16.41 -7.02
CA THR A 84 -0.02 -15.53 -7.89
C THR A 84 0.24 -14.05 -7.59
N PHE A 85 0.38 -13.69 -6.30
CA PHE A 85 0.70 -12.34 -5.87
C PHE A 85 2.09 -11.90 -6.34
N PHE A 86 3.11 -12.75 -6.17
CA PHE A 86 4.47 -12.43 -6.61
C PHE A 86 4.56 -12.24 -8.12
N ARG A 87 3.82 -13.03 -8.90
CA ARG A 87 3.77 -12.89 -10.36
C ARG A 87 3.23 -11.53 -10.80
N ASN A 88 2.27 -10.96 -10.06
CA ASN A 88 1.66 -9.67 -10.38
C ASN A 88 2.40 -8.46 -9.77
N ARG A 89 3.30 -8.68 -8.83
CA ARG A 89 4.00 -7.61 -8.08
C ARG A 89 4.78 -6.66 -9.00
N GLN A 90 5.44 -7.18 -10.01
CA GLN A 90 6.27 -6.37 -10.91
C GLN A 90 5.44 -5.39 -11.74
N LYS A 91 4.28 -5.83 -12.22
CA LYS A 91 3.34 -4.97 -12.95
C LYS A 91 2.83 -3.84 -12.06
N LEU A 92 2.45 -4.15 -10.83
CA LEU A 92 1.98 -3.16 -9.86
C LEU A 92 3.07 -2.15 -9.50
N SER A 93 4.31 -2.60 -9.25
CA SER A 93 5.44 -1.73 -8.96
C SER A 93 5.73 -0.76 -10.12
N ASN A 94 5.66 -1.23 -11.36
CA ASN A 94 5.87 -0.38 -12.54
C ASN A 94 4.72 0.64 -12.69
N SER A 95 3.48 0.24 -12.44
CA SER A 95 2.33 1.16 -12.48
C SER A 95 2.45 2.25 -11.42
N MET A 96 2.89 1.92 -10.20
CA MET A 96 3.15 2.91 -9.15
C MET A 96 4.28 3.89 -9.53
N LYS A 97 5.35 3.42 -10.17
CA LYS A 97 6.42 4.30 -10.68
C LYS A 97 5.88 5.25 -11.75
N ASN A 98 5.00 4.78 -12.63
CA ASN A 98 4.40 5.61 -13.67
C ASN A 98 3.46 6.69 -13.08
N ILE A 99 2.70 6.37 -12.02
CA ILE A 99 1.91 7.37 -11.29
C ILE A 99 2.82 8.44 -10.71
N ASN A 100 3.86 8.05 -9.96
CA ASN A 100 4.79 9.01 -9.35
C ASN A 100 5.46 9.90 -10.41
N LYS A 101 5.78 9.34 -11.58
CA LYS A 101 6.32 10.12 -12.71
C LYS A 101 5.28 11.10 -13.25
N GLY A 102 4.05 10.66 -13.51
CA GLY A 102 2.96 11.54 -13.96
C GLY A 102 2.64 12.65 -12.97
N GLU A 103 2.68 12.36 -11.68
CA GLU A 103 2.46 13.34 -10.61
C GLU A 103 3.59 14.38 -10.53
N ASN A 104 4.84 13.94 -10.71
CA ASN A 104 5.98 14.85 -10.80
C ASN A 104 5.92 15.73 -12.06
N ASP A 105 5.51 15.18 -13.19
CA ASP A 105 5.35 15.96 -14.44
C ASP A 105 4.23 17.00 -14.27
N PHE A 106 3.11 16.64 -13.63
CA PHE A 106 2.04 17.58 -13.27
C PHE A 106 2.53 18.69 -12.33
N LEU A 107 3.24 18.32 -11.25
CA LEU A 107 3.75 19.31 -10.29
C LEU A 107 4.74 20.28 -10.94
N ARG A 108 5.57 19.81 -11.86
CA ARG A 108 6.46 20.69 -12.66
C ARG A 108 5.64 21.66 -13.52
N GLY A 109 4.67 21.15 -14.28
CA GLY A 109 3.79 22.01 -15.09
C GLY A 109 3.03 23.03 -14.25
N PHE A 110 2.60 22.66 -13.04
CA PHE A 110 1.96 23.59 -12.11
C PHE A 110 2.95 24.63 -11.56
N THR A 111 4.19 24.25 -11.29
CA THR A 111 5.24 25.18 -10.87
C THR A 111 5.58 26.16 -12.00
N ASP A 112 5.65 25.68 -13.24
CA ASP A 112 5.89 26.52 -14.41
C ASP A 112 4.76 27.54 -14.60
N LEU A 113 3.49 27.13 -14.38
CA LEU A 113 2.33 28.04 -14.36
C LEU A 113 2.47 29.10 -13.27
N ALA A 114 2.83 28.68 -12.04
CA ALA A 114 2.95 29.60 -10.92
C ALA A 114 4.09 30.61 -11.10
N THR A 115 5.22 30.15 -11.64
CA THR A 115 6.41 30.99 -11.88
C THR A 115 6.20 31.91 -13.07
N GLY A 116 5.60 31.39 -14.16
CA GLY A 116 5.30 32.15 -15.37
C GLY A 116 3.96 32.88 -15.37
N PHE A 117 3.25 32.88 -14.23
CA PHE A 117 1.88 33.41 -14.14
C PHE A 117 1.72 34.83 -14.72
N LYS A 118 2.68 35.71 -14.43
CA LYS A 118 2.65 37.10 -14.90
C LYS A 118 2.76 37.18 -16.44
N GLU A 119 3.60 36.36 -17.04
CA GLU A 119 3.79 36.33 -18.48
C GLU A 119 2.62 35.66 -19.21
N ILE A 120 2.08 34.63 -18.63
CA ILE A 120 0.91 33.91 -19.17
C ILE A 120 -0.31 34.83 -19.14
N LYS A 121 -0.53 35.55 -18.03
CA LYS A 121 -1.67 36.47 -17.83
C LYS A 121 -1.64 37.67 -18.78
N MET A 122 -0.46 38.05 -19.29
CA MET A 122 -0.33 39.16 -20.26
C MET A 122 -0.79 38.81 -21.68
N SER A 123 -1.03 37.50 -21.98
CA SER A 123 -1.45 37.07 -23.30
C SER A 123 -2.51 35.98 -23.20
N SER A 124 -3.78 36.33 -23.47
CA SER A 124 -4.92 35.38 -23.44
C SER A 124 -4.73 34.16 -24.35
N ARG A 125 -3.95 34.29 -25.42
CA ARG A 125 -3.64 33.16 -26.30
C ARG A 125 -2.69 32.17 -25.64
N LYS A 126 -1.62 32.67 -25.02
CA LYS A 126 -0.64 31.82 -24.29
C LYS A 126 -1.27 31.16 -23.08
N ASP A 127 -2.15 31.87 -22.37
CA ASP A 127 -2.92 31.32 -21.24
C ASP A 127 -3.74 30.09 -21.65
N ARG A 128 -4.48 30.20 -22.75
CA ARG A 128 -5.29 29.10 -23.27
C ARG A 128 -4.47 27.93 -23.77
N GLU A 129 -3.43 28.17 -24.56
CA GLU A 129 -2.54 27.11 -25.07
C GLU A 129 -1.83 26.36 -23.94
N PHE A 130 -1.38 27.06 -22.89
CA PHE A 130 -0.69 26.44 -21.78
C PHE A 130 -1.65 25.67 -20.87
N VAL A 131 -2.77 26.26 -20.50
CA VAL A 131 -3.72 25.63 -19.57
C VAL A 131 -4.49 24.50 -20.25
N GLU A 132 -5.14 24.77 -21.38
CA GLU A 132 -5.98 23.78 -22.07
C GLU A 132 -5.15 22.74 -22.84
N GLY A 133 -4.04 23.15 -23.47
CA GLY A 133 -3.23 22.23 -24.26
C GLY A 133 -2.25 21.41 -23.44
N TYR A 134 -1.52 22.05 -22.53
CA TYR A 134 -0.44 21.37 -21.79
C TYR A 134 -0.88 20.86 -20.42
N LEU A 135 -1.42 21.73 -19.58
CA LEU A 135 -1.72 21.39 -18.18
C LEU A 135 -2.87 20.39 -18.08
N HIS A 136 -3.96 20.58 -18.84
CA HIS A 136 -5.08 19.63 -18.86
C HIS A 136 -4.62 18.26 -19.37
N GLY A 137 -3.74 18.19 -20.37
CA GLY A 137 -3.18 16.94 -20.85
C GLY A 137 -2.35 16.18 -19.78
N LEU A 138 -1.60 16.92 -18.95
CA LEU A 138 -0.89 16.32 -17.80
C LEU A 138 -1.84 15.82 -16.73
N ILE A 139 -2.90 16.57 -16.44
CA ILE A 139 -3.94 16.18 -15.47
C ILE A 139 -4.63 14.91 -15.94
N ASP A 140 -5.12 14.88 -17.18
CA ASP A 140 -5.84 13.73 -17.73
C ASP A 140 -4.95 12.48 -17.74
N ARG A 141 -3.69 12.62 -18.11
CA ARG A 141 -2.72 11.52 -18.05
C ARG A 141 -2.51 11.03 -16.62
N CYS A 142 -2.39 11.92 -15.64
CA CYS A 142 -2.25 11.55 -14.24
C CYS A 142 -3.48 10.82 -13.72
N ILE A 143 -4.68 11.29 -14.09
CA ILE A 143 -5.97 10.66 -13.73
C ILE A 143 -6.04 9.25 -14.34
N GLN A 144 -5.74 9.08 -15.62
CA GLN A 144 -5.76 7.77 -16.27
C GLN A 144 -4.79 6.78 -15.60
N LEU A 145 -3.56 7.20 -15.32
CA LEU A 145 -2.59 6.36 -14.62
C LEU A 145 -3.08 5.95 -13.22
N LYS A 146 -3.74 6.86 -12.50
CA LYS A 146 -4.33 6.57 -11.18
C LYS A 146 -5.52 5.61 -11.29
N LEU A 147 -6.38 5.80 -12.28
CA LEU A 147 -7.54 4.91 -12.53
C LEU A 147 -7.10 3.50 -12.91
N ASP A 148 -6.17 3.36 -13.84
CA ASP A 148 -5.65 2.06 -14.28
C ASP A 148 -4.97 1.30 -13.13
N THR A 149 -4.17 2.00 -12.34
CA THR A 149 -3.51 1.40 -11.18
C THR A 149 -4.50 1.09 -10.08
N GLY A 150 -5.49 1.96 -9.84
CA GLY A 150 -6.58 1.73 -8.89
C GLY A 150 -7.40 0.49 -9.25
N ALA A 151 -7.75 0.32 -10.52
CA ALA A 151 -8.44 -0.87 -11.02
C ALA A 151 -7.60 -2.15 -10.81
N MET A 152 -6.28 -2.07 -11.05
CA MET A 152 -5.36 -3.18 -10.82
C MET A 152 -5.25 -3.53 -9.32
N LEU A 153 -5.16 -2.53 -8.44
CA LEU A 153 -5.17 -2.72 -6.99
C LEU A 153 -6.46 -3.36 -6.52
N ASN A 154 -7.61 -2.85 -6.98
CA ASN A 154 -8.92 -3.39 -6.62
C ASN A 154 -9.08 -4.84 -7.06
N ARG A 155 -8.63 -5.19 -8.26
CA ARG A 155 -8.62 -6.58 -8.73
C ARG A 155 -7.77 -7.48 -7.84
N ASN A 156 -6.59 -7.04 -7.42
CA ASN A 156 -5.74 -7.81 -6.51
C ASN A 156 -6.40 -7.99 -5.12
N LEU A 157 -7.10 -6.96 -4.62
CA LEU A 157 -7.87 -7.04 -3.38
C LEU A 157 -9.03 -8.03 -3.50
N LEU A 158 -9.77 -8.00 -4.61
CA LEU A 158 -10.85 -8.96 -4.87
C LEU A 158 -10.33 -10.40 -4.89
N ILE A 159 -9.22 -10.66 -5.57
CA ILE A 159 -8.56 -11.99 -5.57
C ILE A 159 -8.19 -12.40 -4.14
N ALA A 160 -7.61 -11.50 -3.37
CA ALA A 160 -7.24 -11.78 -1.98
C ALA A 160 -8.45 -12.07 -1.09
N HIS A 161 -9.59 -11.39 -1.28
CA HIS A 161 -10.82 -11.66 -0.55
C HIS A 161 -11.48 -12.97 -0.99
N SER A 162 -11.56 -13.20 -2.31
CA SER A 162 -12.15 -14.43 -2.84
C SER A 162 -11.35 -15.68 -2.45
N SER A 163 -10.04 -15.53 -2.29
CA SER A 163 -9.16 -16.62 -1.87
C SER A 163 -9.48 -17.18 -0.48
N LEU A 164 -10.03 -16.34 0.41
CA LEU A 164 -10.51 -16.80 1.71
C LEU A 164 -11.65 -17.79 1.56
N PHE A 165 -12.64 -17.46 0.72
CA PHE A 165 -13.78 -18.34 0.49
C PHE A 165 -13.34 -19.66 -0.16
N VAL A 166 -12.37 -19.60 -1.07
CA VAL A 166 -11.75 -20.78 -1.66
C VAL A 166 -11.04 -21.62 -0.59
N LEU A 167 -10.30 -20.98 0.33
CA LEU A 167 -9.63 -21.67 1.42
C LEU A 167 -10.63 -22.32 2.37
N LEU A 168 -11.69 -21.61 2.77
CA LEU A 168 -12.75 -22.16 3.60
C LEU A 168 -13.47 -23.34 2.92
N GLY A 169 -13.79 -23.19 1.63
CA GLY A 169 -14.36 -24.27 0.84
C GLY A 169 -13.44 -25.48 0.76
N ALA A 170 -12.15 -25.27 0.54
CA ALA A 170 -11.17 -26.35 0.52
C ALA A 170 -11.12 -27.08 1.87
N VAL A 171 -11.10 -26.38 2.98
CA VAL A 171 -11.14 -27.01 4.32
C VAL A 171 -12.42 -27.80 4.55
N ILE A 172 -13.59 -27.20 4.24
CA ILE A 172 -14.89 -27.82 4.51
C ILE A 172 -15.12 -29.04 3.63
N PHE A 173 -14.71 -29.03 2.36
CA PHE A 173 -15.02 -30.09 1.40
C PHE A 173 -13.90 -31.13 1.25
N LEU A 174 -12.60 -30.71 1.29
CA LEU A 174 -11.50 -31.67 1.11
C LEU A 174 -11.16 -32.43 2.41
N LEU A 175 -11.30 -31.80 3.58
CA LEU A 175 -10.92 -32.46 4.82
C LEU A 175 -11.73 -33.72 5.10
N PRO A 176 -13.06 -33.74 4.95
CA PRO A 176 -13.87 -34.94 5.16
C PRO A 176 -13.57 -36.07 4.17
N VAL A 177 -13.10 -35.74 2.95
CA VAL A 177 -12.76 -36.74 1.94
C VAL A 177 -11.50 -37.51 2.30
N LEU A 178 -10.61 -36.94 3.12
CA LEU A 178 -9.35 -37.57 3.53
C LEU A 178 -9.52 -38.65 4.61
N GLY A 179 -10.65 -38.60 5.37
CA GLY A 179 -10.98 -39.64 6.34
C GLY A 179 -12.07 -39.21 7.30
N PRO A 180 -12.82 -40.19 7.89
CA PRO A 180 -13.88 -39.88 8.84
C PRO A 180 -13.34 -39.24 10.14
N ASP A 181 -12.13 -39.54 10.54
CA ASP A 181 -11.47 -38.97 11.73
C ASP A 181 -11.15 -37.46 11.53
N GLU A 182 -11.04 -37.02 10.30
CA GLU A 182 -10.75 -35.60 9.97
C GLU A 182 -12.01 -34.71 10.02
N VAL A 183 -13.20 -35.30 10.03
CA VAL A 183 -14.47 -34.54 10.08
C VAL A 183 -14.57 -33.72 11.37
N GLU A 184 -14.13 -34.27 12.50
CA GLU A 184 -14.12 -33.59 13.79
C GLU A 184 -13.23 -32.33 13.78
N HIS A 185 -12.21 -32.29 12.93
CA HIS A 185 -11.25 -31.20 12.83
C HIS A 185 -11.69 -30.06 11.89
N VAL A 186 -12.76 -30.25 11.10
CA VAL A 186 -13.25 -29.23 10.14
C VAL A 186 -13.64 -27.93 10.84
N VAL A 187 -14.45 -28.04 11.91
CA VAL A 187 -14.97 -26.87 12.63
C VAL A 187 -13.85 -26.04 13.30
N PRO A 188 -12.93 -26.64 14.09
CA PRO A 188 -11.85 -25.87 14.70
C PRO A 188 -10.91 -25.25 13.66
N VAL A 189 -10.56 -25.95 12.58
CA VAL A 189 -9.72 -25.41 11.53
C VAL A 189 -10.40 -24.25 10.79
N ALA A 190 -11.67 -24.41 10.40
CA ALA A 190 -12.45 -23.36 9.74
C ALA A 190 -12.57 -22.10 10.64
N THR A 191 -12.80 -22.31 11.94
CA THR A 191 -12.89 -21.23 12.93
C THR A 191 -11.58 -20.43 13.00
N VAL A 192 -10.43 -21.12 13.03
CA VAL A 192 -9.11 -20.47 13.04
C VAL A 192 -8.87 -19.68 11.76
N VAL A 193 -9.21 -20.23 10.60
CA VAL A 193 -9.09 -19.55 9.31
C VAL A 193 -9.93 -18.26 9.29
N ILE A 194 -11.19 -18.32 9.76
CA ILE A 194 -12.07 -17.16 9.86
C ILE A 194 -11.49 -16.12 10.84
N PHE A 195 -10.98 -16.55 11.98
CA PHE A 195 -10.42 -15.67 13.01
C PHE A 195 -9.21 -14.90 12.50
N ILE A 196 -8.28 -15.57 11.79
CA ILE A 196 -7.12 -14.93 11.16
C ILE A 196 -7.57 -13.81 10.21
N PHE A 197 -8.61 -14.08 9.43
CA PHE A 197 -9.08 -13.11 8.44
C PHE A 197 -9.81 -11.92 9.07
N ARG A 198 -10.63 -12.15 10.09
CA ARG A 198 -11.31 -11.10 10.85
C ARG A 198 -10.32 -10.13 11.48
N THR A 199 -9.21 -10.62 11.99
CA THR A 199 -8.15 -9.78 12.58
C THR A 199 -7.52 -8.84 11.54
N LYS A 200 -7.40 -9.26 10.28
CA LYS A 200 -6.92 -8.38 9.20
C LYS A 200 -7.93 -7.33 8.77
N THR A 201 -9.22 -7.66 8.75
CA THR A 201 -10.27 -6.75 8.29
C THR A 201 -10.45 -5.58 9.24
N SER A 202 -10.32 -5.78 10.55
CA SER A 202 -10.45 -4.70 11.55
C SER A 202 -9.33 -3.65 11.44
N VAL A 203 -8.17 -4.02 10.93
CA VAL A 203 -7.04 -3.10 10.70
C VAL A 203 -7.27 -2.22 9.46
N PHE A 204 -8.10 -2.66 8.51
CA PHE A 204 -8.41 -1.91 7.28
C PHE A 204 -9.61 -0.95 7.42
N ILE A 205 -10.53 -1.21 8.36
CA ILE A 205 -11.76 -0.39 8.53
C ILE A 205 -11.51 0.85 9.40
N ASN A 206 -10.43 0.87 10.18
CA ASN A 206 -10.07 2.01 11.05
C ASN A 206 -9.19 3.06 10.32
N ARG A 207 -9.44 3.30 9.01
CA ARG A 207 -8.84 4.39 8.23
C ARG A 207 -9.84 5.45 7.85
#